data_21bfb313b04374965895fa28e8b2e3a2
#
_entry.id   21bfb313b04374965895fa28e8b2e3a2
#
_cell.length_a   1.000
_cell.length_b   1.000
_cell.length_c   1.000
_cell.angle_alpha   90.00
_cell.angle_beta   90.00
_cell.angle_gamma   90.00
#
_symmetry.space_group_name_H-M   'P 1'
#
loop_
_entity.id
_entity.type
_entity.pdbx_description
1 polymer ?
#
loop_
_entity_poly.entity_id
_entity_poly.type
_entity_poly.pdbx_seq_one_letter_code
_entity_poly.pdbx_strand_id
1 'polypeptide(L)'
;KADQVLMLYPEGQAAGKGLPEAQGPIVSNGNTAEMESIADNGNISYMGDNARMELYFPKKSNGQMVIVCPGGGYWITSSWNEGLYVADWMLARGITVCVVEYRMPNGHWEIPLQDIQNAFRYCRAHAQEWGVNQIGVMGFSAGGHLAASTTNLFVDDITRPDFSVLIYPVISMDKTITHMGTRTNLIGKDEKWDNKDV
;
A
#
# COMPACT_ATOMS: atom_id res chain seq x y z
N LYS A 1 10.02 12.62 9.47
CA LYS A 1 10.79 11.35 9.54
C LYS A 1 9.93 10.32 10.26
N ALA A 2 9.83 9.12 9.71
CA ALA A 2 9.08 8.03 10.32
C ALA A 2 9.67 7.65 11.68
N ASP A 3 8.80 7.26 12.61
CA ASP A 3 9.22 6.74 13.92
C ASP A 3 9.78 5.31 13.79
N GLN A 4 9.17 4.52 12.90
CA GLN A 4 9.66 3.20 12.53
C GLN A 4 9.60 2.99 11.02
N VAL A 5 10.57 2.27 10.49
CA VAL A 5 10.60 1.80 9.10
C VAL A 5 10.83 0.31 9.12
N LEU A 6 9.93 -0.43 8.49
CA LEU A 6 9.95 -1.89 8.46
C LEU A 6 9.75 -2.40 7.05
N MET A 7 10.58 -3.38 6.65
CA MET A 7 10.31 -4.15 5.44
C MET A 7 9.23 -5.18 5.75
N LEU A 8 8.23 -5.32 4.88
CA LEU A 8 7.20 -6.37 5.01
C LEU A 8 7.79 -7.76 4.85
N TYR A 9 8.86 -7.87 4.07
CA TYR A 9 9.52 -9.13 3.78
C TYR A 9 11.02 -9.02 4.09
N PRO A 10 11.41 -8.99 5.39
CA PRO A 10 12.77 -8.65 5.81
C PRO A 10 13.85 -9.61 5.31
N GLU A 11 13.50 -10.87 5.05
CA GLU A 11 14.41 -11.87 4.48
C GLU A 11 14.34 -11.89 2.94
N GLY A 12 13.59 -10.96 2.35
CA GLY A 12 13.35 -10.90 0.92
C GLY A 12 12.34 -11.94 0.44
N GLN A 13 11.89 -11.80 -0.79
CA GLN A 13 10.89 -12.69 -1.37
C GLN A 13 11.42 -14.07 -1.67
N ALA A 14 12.70 -14.19 -2.01
CA ALA A 14 13.34 -15.48 -2.27
C ALA A 14 13.20 -16.45 -1.09
N ALA A 15 13.09 -15.93 0.13
CA ALA A 15 12.85 -16.73 1.32
C ALA A 15 11.38 -17.14 1.50
N GLY A 16 10.47 -16.53 0.76
CA GLY A 16 9.02 -16.77 0.86
C GLY A 16 8.42 -16.40 2.22
N LYS A 17 9.09 -15.50 2.94
CA LYS A 17 8.68 -15.12 4.30
C LYS A 17 8.56 -13.61 4.45
N GLY A 18 7.47 -13.20 5.08
CA GLY A 18 7.27 -11.84 5.57
C GLY A 18 7.58 -11.69 7.04
N LEU A 19 7.14 -10.58 7.60
CA LEU A 19 7.04 -10.40 9.05
C LEU A 19 6.18 -11.54 9.64
N PRO A 20 6.31 -11.86 10.95
CA PRO A 20 5.53 -12.94 11.58
C PRO A 20 4.02 -12.85 11.34
N GLU A 21 3.49 -11.65 11.23
CA GLU A 21 2.06 -11.37 11.00
C GLU A 21 1.64 -11.53 9.55
N ALA A 22 2.58 -11.50 8.60
CA ALA A 22 2.27 -11.64 7.17
C ALA A 22 1.81 -13.05 6.83
N GLN A 23 0.89 -13.15 5.88
CA GLN A 23 0.33 -14.42 5.43
C GLN A 23 0.48 -14.63 3.92
N GLY A 24 0.39 -15.89 3.55
CA GLY A 24 0.41 -16.35 2.17
C GLY A 24 1.82 -16.51 1.60
N PRO A 25 1.92 -17.17 0.45
CA PRO A 25 3.16 -17.20 -0.28
C PRO A 25 3.48 -15.79 -0.79
N ILE A 26 4.70 -15.33 -0.56
CA ILE A 26 5.15 -14.03 -1.09
C ILE A 26 5.53 -14.23 -2.55
N VAL A 27 4.70 -13.71 -3.44
CA VAL A 27 4.91 -13.83 -4.89
C VAL A 27 5.80 -12.69 -5.35
N SER A 28 6.83 -13.00 -6.15
CA SER A 28 7.70 -12.00 -6.75
C SER A 28 6.97 -11.23 -7.86
N ASN A 29 7.20 -9.92 -7.93
CA ASN A 29 6.72 -9.11 -9.06
C ASN A 29 7.63 -9.21 -10.31
N GLY A 30 8.69 -10.02 -10.24
CA GLY A 30 9.66 -10.15 -11.31
C GLY A 30 10.65 -9.01 -11.45
N ASN A 31 10.62 -8.01 -10.55
CA ASN A 31 11.61 -6.95 -10.54
C ASN A 31 12.95 -7.50 -10.02
N THR A 32 14.03 -7.22 -10.74
CA THR A 32 15.37 -7.67 -10.36
C THR A 32 16.02 -6.78 -9.30
N ALA A 33 15.53 -5.57 -9.09
CA ALA A 33 16.00 -4.71 -8.01
C ALA A 33 15.45 -5.20 -6.67
N GLU A 34 16.32 -5.50 -5.73
CA GLU A 34 15.91 -5.90 -4.38
C GLU A 34 15.41 -4.71 -3.56
N MET A 35 16.00 -3.54 -3.77
CA MET A 35 15.69 -2.33 -3.02
C MET A 35 15.12 -1.24 -3.91
N GLU A 36 14.34 -0.37 -3.29
CA GLU A 36 13.86 0.86 -3.95
C GLU A 36 15.01 1.83 -4.27
N SER A 37 14.82 2.62 -5.31
CA SER A 37 15.62 3.82 -5.56
C SER A 37 14.74 5.06 -5.45
N ILE A 38 15.32 6.14 -4.93
CA ILE A 38 14.59 7.37 -4.61
C ILE A 38 15.08 8.49 -5.51
N ALA A 39 14.14 9.25 -6.07
CA ALA A 39 14.41 10.41 -6.92
C ALA A 39 13.56 11.62 -6.51
N ASP A 40 13.72 12.74 -7.21
CA ASP A 40 12.94 13.95 -7.01
C ASP A 40 12.94 14.42 -5.54
N ASN A 41 14.14 14.55 -4.96
CA ASN A 41 14.33 14.98 -3.56
C ASN A 41 13.51 14.17 -2.54
N GLY A 42 13.33 12.90 -2.80
CA GLY A 42 12.59 11.98 -1.91
C GLY A 42 11.11 11.84 -2.22
N ASN A 43 10.59 12.51 -3.24
CA ASN A 43 9.17 12.40 -3.60
C ASN A 43 8.83 11.13 -4.39
N ILE A 44 9.76 10.62 -5.19
CA ILE A 44 9.50 9.48 -6.07
C ILE A 44 10.30 8.28 -5.60
N SER A 45 9.59 7.17 -5.35
CA SER A 45 10.20 5.85 -5.10
C SER A 45 9.95 4.93 -6.28
N TYR A 46 11.02 4.40 -6.85
CA TYR A 46 11.00 3.27 -7.79
C TYR A 46 11.17 2.00 -6.97
N MET A 47 10.08 1.29 -6.77
CA MET A 47 10.06 0.13 -5.86
C MET A 47 10.79 -1.06 -6.47
N GLY A 48 11.58 -1.73 -5.61
CA GLY A 48 12.13 -3.04 -5.90
C GLY A 48 11.13 -4.16 -5.61
N ASP A 49 11.64 -5.37 -5.40
CA ASP A 49 10.82 -6.55 -5.10
C ASP A 49 10.61 -6.75 -3.59
N ASN A 50 10.48 -5.65 -2.87
CA ASN A 50 10.14 -5.66 -1.44
C ASN A 50 9.25 -4.46 -1.11
N ALA A 51 8.38 -4.61 -0.14
CA ALA A 51 7.50 -3.57 0.33
C ALA A 51 7.99 -3.02 1.67
N ARG A 52 7.80 -1.73 1.90
CA ARG A 52 8.24 -1.02 3.08
C ARG A 52 7.08 -0.30 3.74
N MET A 53 7.01 -0.40 5.06
CA MET A 53 6.08 0.38 5.88
C MET A 53 6.82 1.49 6.60
N GLU A 54 6.24 2.68 6.61
CA GLU A 54 6.65 3.80 7.43
C GLU A 54 5.58 4.09 8.47
N LEU A 55 5.92 3.95 9.74
CA LEU A 55 5.00 4.17 10.85
C LEU A 55 5.26 5.52 11.50
N TYR A 56 4.19 6.26 11.75
CA TYR A 56 4.19 7.57 12.37
C TYR A 56 3.18 7.57 13.51
N PHE A 57 3.64 7.97 14.69
CA PHE A 57 2.81 7.99 15.90
C PHE A 57 2.51 9.43 16.33
N PRO A 58 1.24 9.75 16.59
CA PRO A 58 0.87 11.06 17.15
C PRO A 58 1.32 11.15 18.62
N LYS A 59 1.45 12.36 19.13
CA LYS A 59 1.74 12.57 20.56
C LYS A 59 0.68 11.93 21.46
N LYS A 60 -0.57 11.96 21.02
CA LYS A 60 -1.69 11.31 21.69
C LYS A 60 -2.61 10.71 20.63
N SER A 61 -2.79 9.40 20.69
CA SER A 61 -3.71 8.71 19.77
C SER A 61 -5.17 9.10 20.05
N ASN A 62 -5.93 9.32 18.97
CA ASN A 62 -7.38 9.47 19.03
C ASN A 62 -8.13 8.14 18.83
N GLY A 63 -7.42 7.02 18.72
CA GLY A 63 -7.96 5.68 18.46
C GLY A 63 -8.00 5.30 16.99
N GLN A 64 -7.79 6.23 16.07
CA GLN A 64 -7.81 5.96 14.64
C GLN A 64 -6.41 5.79 14.06
N MET A 65 -6.31 4.92 13.06
CA MET A 65 -5.14 4.72 12.24
C MET A 65 -5.54 4.70 10.77
N VAL A 66 -4.66 5.16 9.91
CA VAL A 66 -4.83 5.10 8.45
C VAL A 66 -3.62 4.45 7.82
N ILE A 67 -3.87 3.45 6.97
CA ILE A 67 -2.88 2.89 6.07
C ILE A 67 -2.99 3.63 4.76
N VAL A 68 -1.90 4.28 4.33
CA VAL A 68 -1.86 5.17 3.17
C VAL A 68 -1.20 4.48 2.00
N CYS A 69 -1.89 4.50 0.86
CA CYS A 69 -1.44 3.99 -0.42
C CYS A 69 -1.13 5.18 -1.34
N PRO A 70 0.14 5.60 -1.51
CA PRO A 70 0.50 6.66 -2.44
C PRO A 70 0.17 6.28 -3.89
N GLY A 71 -0.09 7.29 -4.73
CA GLY A 71 -0.27 7.11 -6.16
C GLY A 71 1.04 7.03 -6.93
N GLY A 72 0.95 6.87 -8.23
CA GLY A 72 2.08 6.80 -9.14
C GLY A 72 1.85 5.86 -10.32
N GLY A 73 0.60 5.68 -10.74
CA GLY A 73 0.23 4.90 -11.93
C GLY A 73 0.58 3.41 -11.86
N TYR A 74 0.80 2.86 -10.68
CA TYR A 74 1.37 1.53 -10.48
C TYR A 74 2.74 1.34 -11.15
N TRP A 75 3.45 2.44 -11.35
CA TRP A 75 4.82 2.46 -11.88
C TRP A 75 5.85 2.92 -10.84
N ILE A 76 5.45 3.91 -10.03
CA ILE A 76 6.23 4.48 -8.93
C ILE A 76 5.30 4.76 -7.75
N THR A 77 5.86 5.21 -6.62
CA THR A 77 5.07 5.80 -5.54
C THR A 77 5.49 7.25 -5.31
N SER A 78 4.48 8.13 -5.12
CA SER A 78 4.67 9.54 -4.75
C SER A 78 4.80 9.65 -3.23
N SER A 79 5.97 9.28 -2.71
CA SER A 79 6.22 9.06 -1.28
C SER A 79 6.07 10.30 -0.42
N TRP A 80 6.42 11.49 -0.97
CA TRP A 80 6.32 12.74 -0.23
C TRP A 80 4.92 13.33 -0.29
N ASN A 81 4.42 13.64 -1.48
CA ASN A 81 3.16 14.37 -1.65
C ASN A 81 1.95 13.56 -1.20
N GLU A 82 1.97 12.25 -1.44
CA GLU A 82 0.85 11.35 -1.15
C GLU A 82 1.20 10.35 -0.05
N GLY A 83 2.23 10.62 0.73
CA GLY A 83 2.68 9.84 1.86
C GLY A 83 3.02 10.70 3.06
N LEU A 84 4.26 11.18 3.17
CA LEU A 84 4.76 11.91 4.34
C LEU A 84 3.98 13.22 4.62
N TYR A 85 3.64 13.98 3.59
CA TYR A 85 2.88 15.21 3.75
C TYR A 85 1.48 14.96 4.35
N VAL A 86 0.83 13.90 3.90
CA VAL A 86 -0.47 13.45 4.43
C VAL A 86 -0.32 12.97 5.87
N ALA A 87 0.76 12.25 6.18
CA ALA A 87 1.04 11.79 7.54
C ALA A 87 1.13 12.96 8.53
N ASP A 88 1.84 14.04 8.19
CA ASP A 88 1.96 15.22 9.05
C ASP A 88 0.59 15.82 9.39
N TRP A 89 -0.29 15.93 8.40
CA TRP A 89 -1.64 16.45 8.59
C TRP A 89 -2.47 15.58 9.54
N MET A 90 -2.37 14.27 9.39
CA MET A 90 -3.10 13.31 10.22
C MET A 90 -2.58 13.23 11.65
N LEU A 91 -1.26 13.24 11.82
CA LEU A 91 -0.62 13.20 13.14
C LEU A 91 -1.04 14.39 14.02
N ALA A 92 -1.17 15.57 13.40
CA ALA A 92 -1.67 16.75 14.10
C ALA A 92 -3.10 16.57 14.67
N ARG A 93 -3.84 15.59 14.19
CA ARG A 93 -5.22 15.25 14.60
C ARG A 93 -5.31 13.99 15.46
N GLY A 94 -4.16 13.46 15.89
CA GLY A 94 -4.10 12.27 16.73
C GLY A 94 -4.29 10.96 15.97
N ILE A 95 -4.20 10.97 14.65
CA ILE A 95 -4.34 9.77 13.81
C ILE A 95 -2.97 9.15 13.61
N THR A 96 -2.84 7.86 13.96
CA THR A 96 -1.65 7.06 13.66
C THR A 96 -1.61 6.75 12.17
N VAL A 97 -0.43 6.77 11.56
CA VAL A 97 -0.27 6.61 10.11
C VAL A 97 0.74 5.52 9.79
N CYS A 98 0.38 4.67 8.83
CA CYS A 98 1.28 3.74 8.17
C CYS A 98 1.27 4.05 6.67
N VAL A 99 2.36 4.60 6.15
CA VAL A 99 2.54 4.75 4.71
C VAL A 99 3.16 3.48 4.17
N VAL A 100 2.51 2.85 3.19
CA VAL A 100 3.03 1.65 2.55
C VAL A 100 3.61 1.98 1.19
N GLU A 101 4.90 1.80 1.08
CA GLU A 101 5.60 1.77 -0.20
C GLU A 101 5.45 0.35 -0.76
N TYR A 102 4.36 0.13 -1.46
CA TYR A 102 3.99 -1.19 -1.98
C TYR A 102 4.75 -1.54 -3.24
N ARG A 103 4.93 -2.82 -3.49
CA ARG A 103 5.56 -3.31 -4.72
C ARG A 103 4.70 -2.99 -5.92
N MET A 104 5.35 -2.69 -7.04
CA MET A 104 4.64 -2.49 -8.30
C MET A 104 4.10 -3.81 -8.83
N PRO A 105 2.92 -3.80 -9.45
CA PRO A 105 2.27 -5.03 -9.90
C PRO A 105 2.99 -5.71 -11.06
N ASN A 106 3.61 -4.95 -11.95
CA ASN A 106 4.27 -5.50 -13.14
C ASN A 106 3.37 -6.47 -13.92
N GLY A 107 2.09 -6.11 -14.06
CA GLY A 107 1.06 -6.93 -14.69
C GLY A 107 0.36 -7.93 -13.77
N HIS A 108 0.75 -8.02 -12.48
CA HIS A 108 0.20 -8.95 -11.48
C HIS A 108 -0.55 -8.17 -10.41
N TRP A 109 -1.82 -7.93 -10.62
CA TRP A 109 -2.64 -7.03 -9.80
C TRP A 109 -2.69 -7.41 -8.32
N GLU A 110 -2.52 -8.68 -7.99
CA GLU A 110 -2.59 -9.20 -6.61
C GLU A 110 -1.41 -8.75 -5.75
N ILE A 111 -0.28 -8.40 -6.34
CA ILE A 111 0.97 -8.13 -5.61
C ILE A 111 0.86 -6.91 -4.71
N PRO A 112 0.47 -5.72 -5.19
CA PRO A 112 0.29 -4.59 -4.28
C PRO A 112 -0.84 -4.81 -3.28
N LEU A 113 -1.90 -5.51 -3.64
CA LEU A 113 -2.98 -5.87 -2.71
C LEU A 113 -2.47 -6.75 -1.57
N GLN A 114 -1.63 -7.73 -1.86
CA GLN A 114 -0.99 -8.57 -0.84
C GLN A 114 -0.19 -7.73 0.16
N ASP A 115 0.55 -6.74 -0.32
CA ASP A 115 1.35 -5.87 0.55
C ASP A 115 0.46 -5.05 1.49
N ILE A 116 -0.63 -4.50 1.00
CA ILE A 116 -1.56 -3.75 1.85
C ILE A 116 -2.28 -4.66 2.84
N GLN A 117 -2.70 -5.83 2.44
CA GLN A 117 -3.32 -6.80 3.35
C GLN A 117 -2.34 -7.26 4.44
N ASN A 118 -1.09 -7.48 4.11
CA ASN A 118 -0.06 -7.80 5.11
C ASN A 118 0.27 -6.61 6.02
N ALA A 119 0.21 -5.39 5.53
CA ALA A 119 0.30 -4.20 6.36
C ALA A 119 -0.88 -4.12 7.36
N PHE A 120 -2.10 -4.44 6.93
CA PHE A 120 -3.25 -4.55 7.84
C PHE A 120 -3.03 -5.60 8.92
N ARG A 121 -2.54 -6.77 8.56
CA ARG A 121 -2.26 -7.82 9.55
C ARG A 121 -1.25 -7.38 10.60
N TYR A 122 -0.18 -6.74 10.17
CA TYR A 122 0.81 -6.18 11.08
C TYR A 122 0.21 -5.10 11.98
N CYS A 123 -0.48 -4.13 11.42
CA CYS A 123 -1.06 -3.02 12.17
C CYS A 123 -2.17 -3.49 13.14
N ARG A 124 -3.01 -4.42 12.74
CA ARG A 124 -4.03 -5.01 13.64
C ARG A 124 -3.40 -5.72 14.82
N ALA A 125 -2.33 -6.48 14.61
CA ALA A 125 -1.62 -7.19 15.67
C ALA A 125 -1.00 -6.25 16.70
N HIS A 126 -0.62 -5.04 16.28
CA HIS A 126 0.04 -4.04 17.12
C HIS A 126 -0.88 -2.89 17.57
N ALA A 127 -2.13 -2.88 17.14
CA ALA A 127 -3.06 -1.77 17.35
C ALA A 127 -3.26 -1.43 18.83
N GLN A 128 -3.36 -2.43 19.68
CA GLN A 128 -3.60 -2.22 21.11
C GLN A 128 -2.46 -1.44 21.78
N GLU A 129 -1.22 -1.79 21.49
CA GLU A 129 -0.05 -1.11 22.05
C GLU A 129 0.07 0.35 21.55
N TRP A 130 -0.51 0.66 20.44
CA TRP A 130 -0.52 2.00 19.85
C TRP A 130 -1.76 2.83 20.25
N GLY A 131 -2.66 2.28 21.04
CA GLY A 131 -3.92 2.92 21.40
C GLY A 131 -4.86 3.10 20.20
N VAL A 132 -4.84 2.16 19.25
CA VAL A 132 -5.63 2.17 18.02
C VAL A 132 -6.75 1.13 18.11
N ASN A 133 -7.96 1.53 17.73
CA ASN A 133 -9.14 0.64 17.70
C ASN A 133 -9.87 0.66 16.35
N GLN A 134 -9.50 1.57 15.44
CA GLN A 134 -10.01 1.62 14.07
C GLN A 134 -8.85 1.80 13.10
N ILE A 135 -8.84 1.02 12.01
CA ILE A 135 -7.86 1.14 10.96
C ILE A 135 -8.57 1.27 9.62
N GLY A 136 -8.41 2.43 9.00
CA GLY A 136 -8.90 2.69 7.65
C GLY A 136 -7.79 2.61 6.61
N VAL A 137 -8.18 2.66 5.35
CA VAL A 137 -7.28 2.75 4.20
C VAL A 137 -7.53 4.06 3.45
N MET A 138 -6.46 4.72 3.05
CA MET A 138 -6.50 5.93 2.23
C MET A 138 -5.62 5.72 1.01
N GLY A 139 -6.09 6.18 -0.15
CA GLY A 139 -5.27 6.09 -1.35
C GLY A 139 -5.53 7.22 -2.34
N PHE A 140 -4.51 7.48 -3.14
CA PHE A 140 -4.46 8.57 -4.12
C PHE A 140 -4.23 7.98 -5.52
N SER A 141 -5.07 8.37 -6.48
CA SER A 141 -4.92 7.97 -7.88
C SER A 141 -4.86 6.44 -8.05
N ALA A 142 -3.78 5.87 -8.55
CA ALA A 142 -3.57 4.41 -8.59
C ALA A 142 -3.58 3.79 -7.18
N GLY A 143 -3.02 4.48 -6.18
CA GLY A 143 -3.13 4.09 -4.77
C GLY A 143 -4.57 4.16 -4.25
N GLY A 144 -5.40 5.03 -4.81
CA GLY A 144 -6.84 5.07 -4.58
C GLY A 144 -7.55 3.83 -5.12
N HIS A 145 -7.15 3.35 -6.29
CA HIS A 145 -7.59 2.06 -6.83
C HIS A 145 -7.20 0.92 -5.87
N LEU A 146 -5.97 0.92 -5.40
CA LEU A 146 -5.48 -0.08 -4.45
C LEU A 146 -6.26 -0.04 -3.12
N ALA A 147 -6.57 1.15 -2.61
CA ALA A 147 -7.40 1.31 -1.41
C ALA A 147 -8.82 0.80 -1.63
N ALA A 148 -9.41 1.05 -2.80
CA ALA A 148 -10.72 0.52 -3.17
C ALA A 148 -10.69 -1.02 -3.29
N SER A 149 -9.65 -1.56 -3.91
CA SER A 149 -9.44 -3.02 -4.00
C SER A 149 -9.32 -3.64 -2.61
N THR A 150 -8.55 -3.04 -1.72
CA THR A 150 -8.41 -3.49 -0.33
C THR A 150 -9.76 -3.50 0.39
N THR A 151 -10.58 -2.48 0.17
CA THR A 151 -11.90 -2.34 0.79
C THR A 151 -12.89 -3.39 0.32
N ASN A 152 -12.81 -3.81 -0.93
CA ASN A 152 -13.77 -4.73 -1.55
C ASN A 152 -13.29 -6.19 -1.60
N LEU A 153 -11.99 -6.42 -1.59
CA LEU A 153 -11.39 -7.74 -1.75
C LEU A 153 -10.73 -8.26 -0.46
N PHE A 154 -11.20 -7.80 0.70
CA PHE A 154 -10.72 -8.34 1.97
C PHE A 154 -11.06 -9.83 2.09
N VAL A 155 -10.23 -10.56 2.82
CA VAL A 155 -10.38 -12.02 2.98
C VAL A 155 -10.88 -12.42 4.37
N ASP A 156 -10.80 -11.52 5.34
CA ASP A 156 -11.23 -11.73 6.72
C ASP A 156 -11.42 -10.36 7.43
N ASP A 157 -11.82 -10.39 8.69
CA ASP A 157 -12.04 -9.17 9.48
C ASP A 157 -10.75 -8.40 9.76
N ILE A 158 -9.60 -9.08 9.73
CA ILE A 158 -8.29 -8.44 9.96
C ILE A 158 -7.92 -7.57 8.77
N THR A 159 -8.15 -8.07 7.56
CA THR A 159 -7.81 -7.36 6.31
C THR A 159 -8.89 -6.40 5.84
N ARG A 160 -10.06 -6.39 6.50
CA ARG A 160 -11.15 -5.47 6.19
C ARG A 160 -10.88 -4.09 6.80
N PRO A 161 -10.78 -3.04 5.99
CA PRO A 161 -10.70 -1.66 6.52
C PRO A 161 -11.96 -1.29 7.28
N ASP A 162 -11.81 -0.53 8.38
CA ASP A 162 -12.95 0.02 9.11
C ASP A 162 -13.60 1.19 8.38
N PHE A 163 -12.82 1.90 7.57
CA PHE A 163 -13.26 2.97 6.67
C PHE A 163 -12.28 3.15 5.52
N SER A 164 -12.72 3.86 4.49
CA SER A 164 -11.90 4.12 3.30
C SER A 164 -11.99 5.58 2.90
N VAL A 165 -10.85 6.14 2.50
CA VAL A 165 -10.76 7.50 1.95
C VAL A 165 -10.10 7.40 0.58
N LEU A 166 -10.86 7.67 -0.47
CA LEU A 166 -10.41 7.56 -1.85
C LEU A 166 -10.26 8.95 -2.45
N ILE A 167 -9.04 9.31 -2.81
CA ILE A 167 -8.73 10.64 -3.33
C ILE A 167 -8.36 10.50 -4.81
N TYR A 168 -9.13 11.14 -5.67
CA TYR A 168 -9.06 11.04 -7.14
C TYR A 168 -8.67 9.65 -7.65
N PRO A 169 -9.35 8.59 -7.19
CA PRO A 169 -8.94 7.23 -7.45
C PRO A 169 -9.12 6.85 -8.92
N VAL A 170 -8.24 5.97 -9.42
CA VAL A 170 -8.55 5.18 -10.60
C VAL A 170 -9.57 4.11 -10.18
N ILE A 171 -10.73 4.07 -10.81
CA ILE A 171 -11.85 3.21 -10.37
C ILE A 171 -12.11 2.06 -11.35
N SER A 172 -11.97 2.30 -12.65
CA SER A 172 -12.34 1.34 -13.66
C SER A 172 -11.15 0.95 -14.53
N MET A 173 -11.12 -0.30 -14.97
CA MET A 173 -10.19 -0.78 -15.99
C MET A 173 -10.79 -0.73 -17.41
N ASP A 174 -11.99 -0.15 -17.57
CA ASP A 174 -12.57 0.07 -18.90
C ASP A 174 -11.67 1.01 -19.72
N LYS A 175 -11.22 0.53 -20.86
CA LYS A 175 -10.29 1.23 -21.77
C LYS A 175 -10.82 2.60 -22.24
N THR A 176 -12.12 2.81 -22.21
CA THR A 176 -12.73 4.04 -22.71
C THR A 176 -12.69 5.18 -21.71
N ILE A 177 -12.48 4.87 -20.41
CA ILE A 177 -12.54 5.86 -19.31
C ILE A 177 -11.35 5.82 -18.38
N THR A 178 -10.57 4.74 -18.37
CA THR A 178 -9.47 4.55 -17.43
C THR A 178 -8.20 5.31 -17.82
N HIS A 179 -7.32 5.49 -16.85
CA HIS A 179 -5.93 5.87 -17.10
C HIS A 179 -5.15 4.66 -17.64
N MET A 180 -4.85 4.66 -18.94
CA MET A 180 -4.27 3.50 -19.63
C MET A 180 -2.92 3.06 -19.09
N GLY A 181 -2.07 3.99 -18.65
CA GLY A 181 -0.78 3.64 -18.02
C GLY A 181 -0.97 2.82 -16.75
N THR A 182 -1.88 3.24 -15.87
CA THR A 182 -2.24 2.50 -14.65
C THR A 182 -2.77 1.11 -14.99
N ARG A 183 -3.69 1.03 -15.94
CA ARG A 183 -4.27 -0.24 -16.38
C ARG A 183 -3.21 -1.20 -16.89
N THR A 184 -2.34 -0.75 -17.79
CA THR A 184 -1.28 -1.60 -18.39
C THR A 184 -0.31 -2.09 -17.31
N ASN A 185 0.08 -1.24 -16.37
CA ASN A 185 0.99 -1.63 -15.29
C ASN A 185 0.35 -2.64 -14.34
N LEU A 186 -0.96 -2.50 -14.08
CA LEU A 186 -1.67 -3.38 -13.16
C LEU A 186 -1.94 -4.76 -13.77
N ILE A 187 -2.46 -4.82 -14.99
CA ILE A 187 -3.00 -6.05 -15.58
C ILE A 187 -2.26 -6.52 -16.83
N GLY A 188 -1.24 -5.79 -17.27
CA GLY A 188 -0.45 -6.14 -18.42
C GLY A 188 -1.09 -5.72 -19.76
N LYS A 189 -0.29 -5.78 -20.82
CA LYS A 189 -0.72 -5.41 -22.18
C LYS A 189 -1.65 -6.45 -22.80
N ASP A 190 -1.40 -7.70 -22.51
CA ASP A 190 -2.07 -8.84 -23.15
C ASP A 190 -3.33 -9.30 -22.42
N GLU A 191 -3.68 -8.62 -21.33
CA GLU A 191 -4.87 -8.97 -20.52
C GLU A 191 -4.93 -10.46 -20.13
N LYS A 192 -3.75 -11.07 -19.95
CA LYS A 192 -3.63 -12.51 -19.65
C LYS A 192 -4.08 -12.90 -18.26
N TRP A 193 -4.16 -11.93 -17.37
CA TRP A 193 -4.66 -12.14 -16.03
C TRP A 193 -6.18 -12.14 -16.10
N ASP A 194 -6.79 -13.10 -15.46
CA ASP A 194 -8.25 -13.20 -15.37
C ASP A 194 -8.78 -11.95 -14.63
N ASN A 195 -8.77 -10.84 -15.36
CA ASN A 195 -9.09 -9.51 -14.87
C ASN A 195 -10.56 -9.28 -14.97
N LYS A 196 -11.23 -9.86 -14.08
CA LYS A 196 -12.58 -9.48 -13.80
C LYS A 196 -12.53 -8.18 -13.00
N ASP A 197 -12.64 -7.05 -13.70
CA ASP A 197 -12.94 -5.75 -13.10
C ASP A 197 -12.29 -5.47 -11.72
N VAL A 198 -10.98 -5.64 -11.67
CA VAL A 198 -10.18 -5.27 -10.48
C VAL A 198 -9.90 -3.79 -10.42
#